data_1864d6f1554c40760f81300300ed5d6e
#
_entry.id   1864d6f1554c40760f81300300ed5d6e
#
_cell.length_a   1.000
_cell.length_b   1.000
_cell.length_c   1.000
_cell.angle_alpha   90.00
_cell.angle_beta   90.00
_cell.angle_gamma   90.00
#
_symmetry.space_group_name_H-M   'P 1'
#
loop_
_entity.id
_entity.type
_entity.pdbx_description
1 polymer ?
#
loop_
_entity_poly.entity_id
_entity_poly.type
_entity_poly.pdbx_seq_one_letter_code
_entity_poly.pdbx_strand_id
1 'polypeptide(L)'
;MTDTANPTTRADADAEIRPFRIEIPQADIDDLRERLARTRWPVQGPGAAWSRGVPVDYLTDLAEYWRTSYDWRKHEAMLNDFPQFVTEIDGQEIH
;
A
#
# COMPACT_ATOMS: atom_id res chain seq x y z
N MET A 1 -27.01 26.20 -23.14
CA MET A 1 -26.54 25.65 -22.94
C MET A 1 -25.78 25.16 -22.89
N THR A 2 -25.50 25.15 -22.72
CA THR A 2 -24.92 24.57 -22.65
C THR A 2 -24.12 24.21 -22.20
N ASP A 3 -23.79 24.12 -21.75
CA ASP A 3 -23.10 23.67 -21.37
C ASP A 3 -22.46 23.29 -21.06
N THR A 4 -22.50 23.70 -21.09
CA THR A 4 -22.01 23.29 -21.04
C THR A 4 -21.01 22.71 -20.77
N ALA A 5 -20.40 23.91 -20.04
CA ALA A 5 -19.33 23.00 -19.89
C ALA A 5 -19.95 21.62 -20.01
N ASN A 6 -19.59 20.91 -20.90
CA ASN A 6 -20.29 19.68 -21.14
C ASN A 6 -19.92 18.68 -20.04
N PRO A 7 -20.73 18.50 -18.98
CA PRO A 7 -20.39 17.60 -17.89
C PRO A 7 -20.17 16.18 -18.35
N THR A 8 -20.91 15.76 -19.41
CA THR A 8 -20.75 14.42 -19.95
C THR A 8 -19.36 14.19 -20.53
N THR A 9 -18.85 15.18 -21.31
CA THR A 9 -17.52 15.08 -21.89
C THR A 9 -16.45 15.03 -20.80
N ARG A 10 -16.62 15.83 -19.76
CA ARG A 10 -15.70 15.84 -18.63
C ARG A 10 -15.73 14.52 -17.87
N ALA A 11 -16.92 14.00 -17.62
CA ALA A 11 -17.10 12.71 -16.96
C ALA A 11 -16.47 11.57 -17.79
N ASP A 12 -16.61 11.62 -19.10
CA ASP A 12 -16.01 10.62 -19.98
C ASP A 12 -14.48 10.67 -19.91
N ALA A 13 -13.90 11.87 -19.86
CA ALA A 13 -12.45 12.03 -19.73
C ALA A 13 -11.96 11.51 -18.37
N ASP A 14 -12.69 11.81 -17.28
CA ASP A 14 -12.35 11.35 -15.95
C ASP A 14 -12.55 9.83 -15.83
N ALA A 15 -13.50 9.27 -16.57
CA ALA A 15 -13.78 7.84 -16.55
C ALA A 15 -12.87 7.05 -17.50
N GLU A 16 -11.95 7.70 -18.17
CA GLU A 16 -11.01 6.98 -19.04
C GLU A 16 -10.21 5.96 -18.23
N ILE A 17 -10.12 4.75 -18.75
CA ILE A 17 -9.33 3.69 -18.12
C ILE A 17 -7.89 3.83 -18.58
N ARG A 18 -6.98 4.07 -17.63
CA ARG A 18 -5.58 4.31 -17.90
C ARG A 18 -4.73 3.16 -17.37
N PRO A 19 -3.70 2.74 -18.11
CA PRO A 19 -2.75 1.77 -17.57
C PRO A 19 -2.10 2.31 -16.29
N PHE A 20 -1.86 1.41 -15.35
CA PHE A 20 -1.24 1.74 -14.08
C PHE A 20 -0.05 0.83 -13.83
N ARG A 21 1.02 1.41 -13.32
CA ARG A 21 2.21 0.68 -12.90
C ARG A 21 2.57 1.08 -11.48
N ILE A 22 2.86 0.10 -10.64
CA ILE A 22 3.29 0.36 -9.26
C ILE A 22 4.74 0.82 -9.29
N GLU A 23 5.00 2.01 -8.79
CA GLU A 23 6.35 2.59 -8.75
C GLU A 23 6.51 3.36 -7.44
N ILE A 24 6.70 2.62 -6.36
CA ILE A 24 6.84 3.22 -5.04
C ILE A 24 8.18 3.94 -4.96
N PRO A 25 8.20 5.24 -4.62
CA PRO A 25 9.47 5.97 -4.48
C PRO A 25 10.38 5.33 -3.44
N GLN A 26 11.67 5.32 -3.71
CA GLN A 26 12.64 4.76 -2.77
C GLN A 26 12.58 5.46 -1.41
N ALA A 27 12.31 6.76 -1.41
CA ALA A 27 12.17 7.51 -0.15
C ALA A 27 11.07 6.95 0.74
N ASP A 28 9.97 6.46 0.16
CA ASP A 28 8.88 5.87 0.94
C ASP A 28 9.29 4.53 1.54
N ILE A 29 10.06 3.75 0.79
CA ILE A 29 10.58 2.47 1.29
C ILE A 29 11.59 2.72 2.42
N ASP A 30 12.44 3.70 2.26
CA ASP A 30 13.41 4.08 3.31
C ASP A 30 12.70 4.57 4.55
N ASP A 31 11.63 5.36 4.39
CA ASP A 31 10.82 5.84 5.51
C ASP A 31 10.15 4.67 6.25
N LEU A 32 9.62 3.71 5.51
CA LEU A 32 9.03 2.50 6.12
C LEU A 32 10.07 1.77 6.96
N ARG A 33 11.27 1.54 6.43
CA ARG A 33 12.34 0.84 7.14
C ARG A 33 12.74 1.58 8.40
N GLU A 34 12.83 2.90 8.33
CA GLU A 34 13.13 3.72 9.50
C GLU A 34 12.05 3.63 10.56
N ARG A 35 10.79 3.67 10.14
CA ARG A 35 9.66 3.53 11.07
C ARG A 35 9.64 2.16 11.71
N LEU A 36 9.92 1.11 10.96
CA LEU A 36 10.01 -0.24 11.51
C LEU A 36 11.12 -0.33 12.57
N ALA A 37 12.27 0.31 12.30
CA ALA A 37 13.39 0.32 13.24
C ALA A 37 13.03 1.03 14.55
N ARG A 38 12.12 2.00 14.50
CA ARG A 38 11.70 2.79 15.66
C ARG A 38 10.38 2.35 16.26
N THR A 39 9.90 1.18 15.90
CA THR A 39 8.64 0.67 16.44
C THR A 39 8.74 0.49 17.96
N ARG A 40 7.74 0.97 18.66
CA ARG A 40 7.64 0.81 20.12
C ARG A 40 6.69 -0.34 20.41
N TRP A 41 7.22 -1.40 20.95
CA TRP A 41 6.46 -2.63 21.18
C TRP A 41 5.74 -2.56 22.53
N PRO A 42 4.49 -3.07 22.59
CA PRO A 42 3.79 -3.17 23.86
C PRO A 42 4.41 -4.26 24.72
N VAL A 43 4.11 -4.23 26.00
CA VAL A 43 4.53 -5.30 26.92
C VAL A 43 3.67 -6.53 26.64
N GLN A 44 4.33 -7.71 26.64
CA GLN A 44 3.62 -8.97 26.49
C GLN A 44 2.66 -9.18 27.66
N GLY A 45 1.40 -9.47 27.33
CA GLY A 45 0.39 -9.74 28.34
C GLY A 45 0.60 -11.10 29.04
N PRO A 46 -0.07 -11.35 30.16
CA PRO A 46 0.03 -12.63 30.85
C PRO A 46 -0.63 -13.74 30.07
N GLY A 47 -0.22 -14.97 30.35
CA GLY A 47 -0.78 -16.16 29.74
C GLY A 47 0.12 -16.80 28.70
N ALA A 48 -0.37 -17.85 28.04
CA ALA A 48 0.37 -18.53 26.99
C ALA A 48 0.53 -17.60 25.77
N ALA A 49 1.58 -17.84 24.97
CA ALA A 49 2.02 -16.95 23.89
C ALA A 49 0.88 -16.43 23.01
N TRP A 50 0.00 -17.31 22.53
CA TRP A 50 -1.05 -16.94 21.59
C TRP A 50 -2.43 -16.77 22.23
N SER A 51 -2.52 -16.85 23.55
CA SER A 51 -3.83 -16.86 24.24
C SER A 51 -4.56 -15.52 24.14
N ARG A 52 -3.85 -14.42 23.92
CA ARG A 52 -4.45 -13.08 23.86
C ARG A 52 -4.11 -12.36 22.55
N GLY A 53 -3.74 -13.12 21.54
CA GLY A 53 -3.38 -12.55 20.24
C GLY A 53 -1.94 -12.90 19.88
N VAL A 54 -1.39 -12.12 18.95
CA VAL A 54 -0.05 -12.39 18.45
C VAL A 54 0.99 -12.04 19.52
N PRO A 55 1.92 -12.96 19.84
CA PRO A 55 2.98 -12.65 20.80
C PRO A 55 3.88 -11.52 20.31
N VAL A 56 4.36 -10.72 21.25
CA VAL A 56 5.21 -9.56 20.92
C VAL A 56 6.52 -9.99 20.27
N ASP A 57 7.14 -11.06 20.75
CA ASP A 57 8.39 -11.54 20.17
C ASP A 57 8.21 -12.02 18.73
N TYR A 58 7.09 -12.66 18.41
CA TYR A 58 6.77 -13.05 17.04
C TYR A 58 6.67 -11.82 16.14
N LEU A 59 5.94 -10.79 16.58
CA LEU A 59 5.80 -9.56 15.82
C LEU A 59 7.13 -8.82 15.66
N THR A 60 7.95 -8.82 16.70
CA THR A 60 9.25 -8.17 16.66
C THR A 60 10.14 -8.83 15.62
N ASP A 61 10.17 -10.16 15.60
CA ASP A 61 10.96 -10.91 14.60
C ASP A 61 10.43 -10.70 13.20
N LEU A 62 9.12 -10.66 13.02
CA LEU A 62 8.51 -10.40 11.73
C LEU A 62 8.83 -8.99 11.23
N ALA A 63 8.76 -8.00 12.10
CA ALA A 63 9.10 -6.62 11.74
C ALA A 63 10.58 -6.49 11.39
N GLU A 64 11.44 -7.22 12.07
CA GLU A 64 12.88 -7.20 11.76
C GLU A 64 13.14 -7.84 10.39
N TYR A 65 12.48 -8.94 10.08
CA TYR A 65 12.54 -9.53 8.73
C TYR A 65 12.07 -8.51 7.69
N TRP A 66 10.95 -7.83 7.96
CA TRP A 66 10.38 -6.85 7.05
C TRP A 66 11.36 -5.70 6.82
N ARG A 67 11.99 -5.23 7.89
CA ARG A 67 12.93 -4.11 7.83
C ARG A 67 14.21 -4.47 7.06
N THR A 68 14.70 -5.70 7.18
CA THR A 68 16.05 -6.04 6.71
C THR A 68 16.07 -6.96 5.50
N SER A 69 15.14 -7.89 5.40
CA SER A 69 15.23 -9.00 4.44
C SER A 69 14.13 -9.00 3.40
N TYR A 70 12.99 -8.39 3.69
CA TYR A 70 11.89 -8.36 2.75
C TYR A 70 12.23 -7.44 1.58
N ASP A 71 12.12 -7.98 0.36
CA ASP A 71 12.43 -7.23 -0.86
C ASP A 71 11.13 -6.79 -1.54
N TRP A 72 10.71 -5.57 -1.26
CA TRP A 72 9.51 -5.00 -1.89
C TRP A 72 9.66 -4.94 -3.41
N ARG A 73 10.83 -4.57 -3.91
CA ARG A 73 11.03 -4.41 -5.37
C ARG A 73 10.76 -5.69 -6.14
N LYS A 74 11.09 -6.83 -5.56
CA LYS A 74 10.79 -8.13 -6.16
C LYS A 74 9.28 -8.33 -6.29
N HIS A 75 8.53 -8.01 -5.25
CA HIS A 75 7.08 -8.18 -5.26
C HIS A 75 6.39 -7.11 -6.12
N GLU A 76 6.93 -5.90 -6.13
CA GLU A 76 6.46 -4.85 -7.02
C GLU A 76 6.56 -5.29 -8.49
N ALA A 77 7.69 -5.86 -8.86
CA ALA A 77 7.90 -6.38 -10.21
C ALA A 77 6.92 -7.50 -10.54
N MET A 78 6.69 -8.42 -9.61
CA MET A 78 5.71 -9.49 -9.76
C MET A 78 4.30 -8.95 -9.99
N LEU A 79 3.90 -7.98 -9.19
CA LEU A 79 2.57 -7.38 -9.31
C LEU A 79 2.42 -6.64 -10.63
N ASN A 80 3.48 -6.02 -11.11
CA ASN A 80 3.48 -5.30 -12.39
C ASN A 80 3.43 -6.22 -13.61
N ASP A 81 3.62 -7.52 -13.44
CA ASP A 81 3.41 -8.49 -14.51
C ASP A 81 1.93 -8.62 -14.87
N PHE A 82 1.04 -8.25 -13.95
CA PHE A 82 -0.40 -8.24 -14.23
C PHE A 82 -0.79 -6.89 -14.82
N PRO A 83 -1.59 -6.87 -15.88
CA PRO A 83 -2.15 -5.62 -16.38
C PRO A 83 -2.98 -4.95 -15.30
N GLN A 84 -2.69 -3.69 -15.02
CA GLN A 84 -3.37 -2.93 -13.98
C GLN A 84 -3.82 -1.61 -14.56
N PHE A 85 -4.95 -1.11 -14.07
CA PHE A 85 -5.58 0.07 -14.60
C PHE A 85 -6.15 0.92 -13.48
N VAL A 86 -6.26 2.21 -13.73
CA VAL A 86 -6.97 3.13 -12.85
C VAL A 86 -7.97 3.92 -13.66
N THR A 87 -9.06 4.30 -13.03
CA THR A 87 -10.05 5.18 -13.60
C THR A 87 -10.62 6.07 -12.49
N GLU A 88 -11.33 7.09 -12.86
CA GLU A 88 -11.95 7.99 -11.90
C GLU A 88 -13.45 7.85 -11.94
N ILE A 89 -14.05 7.63 -10.77
CA ILE A 89 -15.51 7.50 -10.61
C ILE A 89 -15.92 8.45 -9.50
N ASP A 90 -16.78 9.41 -9.84
CA ASP A 90 -17.29 10.40 -8.88
C ASP A 90 -16.16 11.11 -8.11
N GLY A 91 -15.09 11.46 -8.81
CA GLY A 91 -13.96 12.16 -8.21
C GLY A 91 -13.03 11.27 -7.41
N GLN A 92 -13.25 9.96 -7.38
CA GLN A 92 -12.38 8.99 -6.69
C GLN A 92 -11.59 8.19 -7.69
N GLU A 93 -10.29 8.07 -7.46
CA GLU A 93 -9.46 7.21 -8.28
C GLU A 93 -9.67 5.76 -7.84
N ILE A 94 -10.02 4.92 -8.78
CA ILE A 94 -10.30 3.50 -8.55
C ILE A 94 -9.28 2.66 -9.32
N HIS A 95 -8.64 1.79 -8.58
CA HIS A 95 -7.65 0.84 -9.11
C HIS A 95 -8.33 -0.47 -9.48
#